data_44d97d3c749bd87116845bde655e1f23
#
_entry.id   44d97d3c749bd87116845bde655e1f23
#
_cell.length_a   1.000
_cell.length_b   1.000
_cell.length_c   1.000
_cell.angle_alpha   90.00
_cell.angle_beta   90.00
_cell.angle_gamma   90.00
#
_symmetry.space_group_name_H-M   'P 1'
#
loop_
_entity.id
_entity.type
_entity.pdbx_description
1 polymer ?
#
loop_
_entity_poly.entity_id
_entity_poly.type
_entity_poly.pdbx_seq_one_letter_code
_entity_poly.pdbx_strand_id
1 'polypeptide(L)'
;MSRLKHIYNYFYQENLMSEKGLTTINLKKINRSKVYQYIYKTHQTSKMQIVQDLQMGLSTVSQNLNLLEKEGLIDRNGYFDSTGGRKAQAIQIVSDFRISIGIGILKNMFHITAIDLYGNAFYTETIALPYSNTEEYYRQLTDKVRKFIAENHYPNEKILGISIATQGITSPDNSTVIYGNIMNNTGMKLEDFSRHLPYPCHLEHDSKSAAFLELWNQPELDSA
;
A
#
# COMPACT_ATOMS: atom_id res chain seq x y z
N MET A 1 7.13 -4.10 12.21
CA MET A 1 6.46 -3.07 13.03
C MET A 1 6.56 -1.61 12.53
N SER A 2 7.34 -1.25 11.49
CA SER A 2 7.56 0.17 11.16
C SER A 2 6.86 0.69 9.88
N ARG A 3 6.09 -0.11 9.13
CA ARG A 3 5.61 0.26 7.78
C ARG A 3 4.10 0.28 7.56
N LEU A 4 3.30 -0.48 8.30
CA LEU A 4 1.91 -0.08 8.54
C LEU A 4 1.89 1.35 9.10
N LYS A 5 2.93 1.72 9.86
CA LYS A 5 3.21 3.10 10.23
C LYS A 5 3.42 4.05 9.03
N HIS A 6 3.86 3.63 7.83
CA HIS A 6 4.08 4.60 6.74
C HIS A 6 2.81 4.89 5.94
N ILE A 7 1.96 3.90 5.64
CA ILE A 7 0.60 4.14 5.15
C ILE A 7 -0.24 4.72 6.29
N TYR A 8 -0.09 4.17 7.48
CA TYR A 8 -0.64 4.72 8.72
C TYR A 8 -0.03 6.11 9.01
N ASN A 9 1.25 6.35 8.81
CA ASN A 9 1.92 7.63 9.06
C ASN A 9 1.68 8.68 7.98
N TYR A 10 1.42 8.34 6.72
CA TYR A 10 0.95 9.34 5.77
C TYR A 10 -0.38 9.95 6.26
N PHE A 11 -1.19 9.16 6.98
CA PHE A 11 -2.39 9.65 7.66
C PHE A 11 -2.18 9.97 9.16
N TYR A 12 -1.09 9.51 9.78
CA TYR A 12 -0.85 9.57 11.23
C TYR A 12 0.30 10.47 11.67
N GLN A 13 1.33 10.72 10.86
CA GLN A 13 2.46 11.57 11.28
C GLN A 13 2.07 13.05 11.48
N GLU A 14 0.96 13.50 10.93
CA GLU A 14 0.40 14.81 11.31
C GLU A 14 -0.30 14.81 12.68
N ASN A 15 -0.55 13.64 13.30
CA ASN A 15 -1.30 13.51 14.55
C ASN A 15 -0.44 13.36 15.81
N LEU A 16 0.87 13.21 15.72
CA LEU A 16 1.79 13.03 16.86
C LEU A 16 2.51 14.33 17.28
N MET A 17 2.14 15.46 16.71
CA MET A 17 2.68 16.74 17.16
C MET A 17 1.72 17.44 18.13
N SER A 18 2.09 17.32 19.40
CA SER A 18 1.77 18.20 20.52
C SER A 18 0.37 18.14 21.16
N GLU A 19 0.38 17.83 22.45
CA GLU A 19 -0.66 18.11 23.45
C GLU A 19 -0.99 19.62 23.63
N LYS A 20 -0.67 20.47 22.67
CA LYS A 20 -1.03 21.89 22.69
C LYS A 20 -2.17 22.16 21.72
N GLY A 21 -3.41 22.11 22.25
CA GLY A 21 -4.59 22.72 21.65
C GLY A 21 -5.03 22.11 20.30
N LEU A 22 -5.99 21.17 20.31
CA LEU A 22 -6.68 20.70 19.10
C LEU A 22 -7.32 21.90 18.38
N THR A 23 -6.70 22.38 17.33
CA THR A 23 -7.29 23.41 16.49
C THR A 23 -8.45 22.82 15.68
N THR A 24 -9.43 23.65 15.30
CA THR A 24 -10.55 23.22 14.41
C THR A 24 -10.06 22.55 13.13
N ILE A 25 -8.88 22.92 12.63
CA ILE A 25 -8.24 22.34 11.44
C ILE A 25 -7.81 20.91 11.72
N ASN A 26 -7.17 20.66 12.87
CA ASN A 26 -6.72 19.32 13.26
C ASN A 26 -7.90 18.37 13.47
N LEU A 27 -8.99 18.85 14.10
CA LEU A 27 -10.21 18.06 14.27
C LEU A 27 -10.83 17.65 12.93
N LYS A 28 -10.84 18.56 11.93
CA LYS A 28 -11.33 18.24 10.58
C LYS A 28 -10.48 17.16 9.91
N LYS A 29 -9.15 17.24 10.01
CA LYS A 29 -8.22 16.21 9.47
C LYS A 29 -8.44 14.86 10.15
N ILE A 30 -8.54 14.83 11.48
CA ILE A 30 -8.79 13.61 12.27
C ILE A 30 -10.13 12.97 11.86
N ASN A 31 -11.19 13.75 11.77
CA ASN A 31 -12.51 13.24 11.39
C ASN A 31 -12.49 12.67 9.96
N ARG A 32 -11.82 13.34 9.01
CA ARG A 32 -11.67 12.85 7.64
C ARG A 32 -10.92 11.52 7.61
N SER A 33 -9.81 11.42 8.35
CA SER A 33 -9.03 10.20 8.47
C SER A 33 -9.86 9.05 9.06
N LYS A 34 -10.62 9.30 10.14
CA LYS A 34 -11.51 8.29 10.75
C LYS A 34 -12.57 7.78 9.76
N VAL A 35 -13.21 8.68 9.00
CA VAL A 35 -14.20 8.30 8.00
C VAL A 35 -13.56 7.44 6.91
N TYR A 36 -12.40 7.84 6.37
CA TYR A 36 -11.69 7.07 5.35
C TYR A 36 -11.27 5.69 5.85
N GLN A 37 -10.67 5.62 7.04
CA GLN A 37 -10.26 4.35 7.67
C GLN A 37 -11.45 3.41 7.92
N TYR A 38 -12.59 3.96 8.32
CA TYR A 38 -13.81 3.17 8.50
C TYR A 38 -14.26 2.56 7.18
N ILE A 39 -14.32 3.37 6.10
CA ILE A 39 -14.69 2.88 4.75
C ILE A 39 -13.70 1.81 4.28
N TYR A 40 -12.39 2.03 4.50
CA TYR A 40 -11.35 1.05 4.17
C TYR A 40 -11.58 -0.30 4.85
N LYS A 41 -11.85 -0.29 6.16
CA LYS A 41 -12.07 -1.52 6.96
C LYS A 41 -13.35 -2.25 6.61
N THR A 42 -14.41 -1.53 6.27
CA THR A 42 -15.72 -2.11 5.96
C THR A 42 -15.85 -2.51 4.49
N HIS A 43 -14.86 -2.16 3.65
CA HIS A 43 -14.87 -2.29 2.18
C HIS A 43 -16.01 -1.53 1.50
N GLN A 44 -17.23 -1.69 1.98
CA GLN A 44 -18.42 -1.01 1.48
C GLN A 44 -19.33 -0.62 2.65
N THR A 45 -19.85 0.61 2.64
CA THR A 45 -20.69 1.13 3.72
C THR A 45 -21.70 2.16 3.19
N SER A 46 -22.58 2.63 4.07
CA SER A 46 -23.51 3.73 3.79
C SER A 46 -23.21 4.93 4.69
N LYS A 47 -23.65 6.12 4.25
CA LYS A 47 -23.52 7.33 5.08
C LYS A 47 -24.14 7.19 6.47
N MET A 48 -25.29 6.54 6.56
CA MET A 48 -25.96 6.35 7.86
C MET A 48 -25.19 5.39 8.76
N GLN A 49 -24.60 4.34 8.19
CA GLN A 49 -23.76 3.43 8.96
C GLN A 49 -22.54 4.14 9.54
N ILE A 50 -21.86 4.98 8.74
CA ILE A 50 -20.72 5.81 9.22
C ILE A 50 -21.16 6.72 10.38
N VAL A 51 -22.33 7.37 10.26
CA VAL A 51 -22.88 8.22 11.32
C VAL A 51 -23.08 7.45 12.63
N GLN A 52 -23.64 6.25 12.54
CA GLN A 52 -23.95 5.40 13.70
C GLN A 52 -22.68 4.86 14.36
N ASP A 53 -21.81 4.24 13.56
CA ASP A 53 -20.64 3.50 14.08
C ASP A 53 -19.53 4.43 14.58
N LEU A 54 -19.35 5.57 13.90
CA LEU A 54 -18.36 6.57 14.35
C LEU A 54 -18.95 7.61 15.33
N GLN A 55 -20.26 7.55 15.60
CA GLN A 55 -20.96 8.52 16.46
C GLN A 55 -20.71 9.98 16.05
N MET A 56 -20.68 10.23 14.75
CA MET A 56 -20.43 11.55 14.15
C MET A 56 -21.72 12.20 13.67
N GLY A 57 -21.82 13.51 13.77
CA GLY A 57 -22.98 14.26 13.22
C GLY A 57 -23.10 14.08 11.71
N LEU A 58 -24.32 13.95 11.21
CA LEU A 58 -24.65 13.75 9.78
C LEU A 58 -24.00 14.81 8.86
N SER A 59 -23.97 16.07 9.30
CA SER A 59 -23.33 17.17 8.56
C SER A 59 -21.82 16.97 8.44
N THR A 60 -21.18 16.56 9.53
CA THR A 60 -19.72 16.26 9.57
C THR A 60 -19.37 15.11 8.64
N VAL A 61 -20.12 14.00 8.71
CA VAL A 61 -19.91 12.86 7.81
C VAL A 61 -20.11 13.29 6.35
N SER A 62 -21.20 14.02 6.04
CA SER A 62 -21.48 14.48 4.68
C SER A 62 -20.36 15.37 4.11
N GLN A 63 -19.84 16.30 4.91
CA GLN A 63 -18.72 17.16 4.49
C GLN A 63 -17.44 16.34 4.21
N ASN A 64 -17.10 15.40 5.09
CA ASN A 64 -15.92 14.56 4.89
C ASN A 64 -16.06 13.66 3.67
N LEU A 65 -17.20 13.04 3.46
CA LEU A 65 -17.47 12.24 2.27
C LEU A 65 -17.35 13.06 0.97
N ASN A 66 -17.88 14.28 0.95
CA ASN A 66 -17.77 15.15 -0.23
C ASN A 66 -16.31 15.55 -0.52
N LEU A 67 -15.49 15.76 0.51
CA LEU A 67 -14.07 16.07 0.35
C LEU A 67 -13.31 14.84 -0.17
N LEU A 68 -13.53 13.65 0.42
CA LEU A 68 -12.87 12.40 0.00
C LEU A 68 -13.23 12.04 -1.44
N GLU A 69 -14.49 12.23 -1.85
CA GLU A 69 -14.95 11.99 -3.22
C GLU A 69 -14.34 13.00 -4.21
N LYS A 70 -14.29 14.28 -3.84
CA LYS A 70 -13.63 15.33 -4.66
C LYS A 70 -12.15 15.06 -4.85
N GLU A 71 -11.48 14.48 -3.85
CA GLU A 71 -10.07 14.07 -3.91
C GLU A 71 -9.88 12.73 -4.67
N GLY A 72 -10.96 12.06 -5.08
CA GLY A 72 -10.92 10.78 -5.78
C GLY A 72 -10.59 9.58 -4.89
N LEU A 73 -10.62 9.74 -3.56
CA LEU A 73 -10.26 8.69 -2.60
C LEU A 73 -11.38 7.67 -2.35
N ILE A 74 -12.63 8.09 -2.57
CA ILE A 74 -13.81 7.24 -2.48
C ILE A 74 -14.69 7.44 -3.70
N ASP A 75 -15.51 6.46 -3.99
CA ASP A 75 -16.63 6.56 -4.92
C ASP A 75 -17.94 6.20 -4.24
N ARG A 76 -19.05 6.58 -4.88
CA ARG A 76 -20.42 6.31 -4.43
C ARG A 76 -21.18 5.51 -5.49
N ASN A 77 -20.53 4.51 -6.03
CA ASN A 77 -21.09 3.67 -7.07
C ASN A 77 -21.88 2.50 -6.49
N GLY A 78 -23.13 2.40 -6.91
CA GLY A 78 -24.04 1.34 -6.47
C GLY A 78 -24.96 1.71 -5.31
N TYR A 79 -25.82 0.78 -4.98
CA TYR A 79 -26.79 0.87 -3.90
C TYR A 79 -26.90 -0.46 -3.19
N PHE A 80 -27.16 -0.41 -1.89
CA PHE A 80 -27.50 -1.61 -1.13
C PHE A 80 -28.90 -2.10 -1.54
N ASP A 81 -29.11 -3.41 -1.44
CA ASP A 81 -30.45 -3.97 -1.63
C ASP A 81 -31.42 -3.40 -0.59
N SER A 82 -32.61 -3.04 -1.06
CA SER A 82 -33.63 -2.41 -0.22
C SER A 82 -34.60 -3.44 0.32
N THR A 83 -34.86 -3.41 1.61
CA THR A 83 -35.89 -4.19 2.28
C THR A 83 -37.21 -3.44 2.39
N GLY A 84 -37.46 -2.42 1.52
CA GLY A 84 -38.75 -1.70 1.48
C GLY A 84 -38.70 -0.18 1.63
N GLY A 85 -37.47 0.44 1.57
CA GLY A 85 -37.27 1.88 1.63
C GLY A 85 -36.42 2.42 0.48
N ARG A 86 -36.04 3.73 0.53
CA ARG A 86 -35.08 4.30 -0.41
C ARG A 86 -33.75 3.59 -0.29
N LYS A 87 -33.23 3.04 -1.40
CA LYS A 87 -31.93 2.36 -1.46
C LYS A 87 -30.84 3.26 -0.93
N ALA A 88 -30.07 2.77 0.03
CA ALA A 88 -28.90 3.47 0.54
C ALA A 88 -27.77 3.41 -0.49
N GLN A 89 -27.14 4.55 -0.76
CA GLN A 89 -25.99 4.64 -1.67
C GLN A 89 -24.79 3.94 -1.03
N ALA A 90 -24.16 3.06 -1.79
CA ALA A 90 -22.93 2.38 -1.38
C ALA A 90 -21.74 3.33 -1.53
N ILE A 91 -20.88 3.33 -0.53
CA ILE A 91 -19.65 4.12 -0.46
C ILE A 91 -18.49 3.15 -0.28
N GLN A 92 -17.45 3.28 -1.11
CA GLN A 92 -16.26 2.46 -1.06
C GLN A 92 -15.03 3.29 -1.38
N ILE A 93 -13.84 2.82 -1.04
CA ILE A 93 -12.61 3.48 -1.48
C ILE A 93 -12.34 3.19 -2.95
N VAL A 94 -11.64 4.10 -3.62
CA VAL A 94 -11.04 3.86 -4.94
C VAL A 94 -9.74 3.09 -4.70
N SER A 95 -9.80 1.75 -4.79
CA SER A 95 -8.69 0.88 -4.37
C SER A 95 -7.42 1.09 -5.20
N ASP A 96 -7.56 1.48 -6.46
CA ASP A 96 -6.44 1.80 -7.36
C ASP A 96 -6.02 3.28 -7.33
N PHE A 97 -6.50 4.06 -6.36
CA PHE A 97 -6.06 5.45 -6.16
C PHE A 97 -4.54 5.55 -5.94
N ARG A 98 -3.98 4.56 -5.26
CA ARG A 98 -2.54 4.32 -5.16
C ARG A 98 -2.25 2.85 -5.40
N ILE A 99 -1.08 2.58 -5.97
CA ILE A 99 -0.61 1.23 -6.26
C ILE A 99 0.82 1.04 -5.74
N SER A 100 1.16 -0.19 -5.44
CA SER A 100 2.52 -0.59 -5.08
C SER A 100 3.02 -1.63 -6.05
N ILE A 101 4.32 -1.61 -6.36
CA ILE A 101 4.98 -2.62 -7.19
C ILE A 101 5.77 -3.55 -6.29
N GLY A 102 5.54 -4.85 -6.42
CA GLY A 102 6.32 -5.89 -5.77
C GLY A 102 7.26 -6.58 -6.77
N ILE A 103 8.51 -6.80 -6.37
CA ILE A 103 9.49 -7.57 -7.12
C ILE A 103 9.91 -8.74 -6.25
N GLY A 104 9.71 -9.97 -6.72
CA GLY A 104 10.18 -11.19 -6.07
C GLY A 104 11.37 -11.77 -6.83
N ILE A 105 12.59 -11.72 -6.29
CA ILE A 105 13.80 -12.20 -6.94
C ILE A 105 14.07 -13.64 -6.57
N LEU A 106 14.15 -14.50 -7.58
CA LEU A 106 14.51 -15.92 -7.48
C LEU A 106 15.82 -16.19 -8.24
N LYS A 107 16.36 -17.39 -8.11
CA LYS A 107 17.64 -17.75 -8.70
C LYS A 107 17.73 -17.56 -10.22
N ASN A 108 16.67 -17.91 -10.96
CA ASN A 108 16.69 -17.92 -12.43
C ASN A 108 15.67 -16.94 -13.06
N MET A 109 14.88 -16.27 -12.25
CA MET A 109 13.80 -15.39 -12.70
C MET A 109 13.44 -14.38 -11.63
N PHE A 110 12.60 -13.43 -11.95
CA PHE A 110 11.92 -12.60 -10.98
C PHE A 110 10.46 -12.36 -11.39
N HIS A 111 9.64 -12.04 -10.41
CA HIS A 111 8.24 -11.67 -10.61
C HIS A 111 8.09 -10.17 -10.39
N ILE A 112 7.23 -9.54 -11.19
CA ILE A 112 6.76 -8.17 -10.97
C ILE A 112 5.25 -8.23 -10.77
N THR A 113 4.76 -7.60 -9.71
CA THR A 113 3.32 -7.56 -9.40
C THR A 113 2.91 -6.14 -9.05
N ALA A 114 1.83 -5.65 -9.64
CA ALA A 114 1.16 -4.41 -9.21
C ALA A 114 -0.02 -4.76 -8.31
N ILE A 115 -0.11 -4.12 -7.15
CA ILE A 115 -1.18 -4.32 -6.17
C ILE A 115 -1.89 -3.01 -5.84
N ASP A 116 -3.18 -3.12 -5.53
CA ASP A 116 -4.01 -2.01 -5.04
C ASP A 116 -3.82 -1.74 -3.54
N LEU A 117 -4.61 -0.79 -2.99
CA LEU A 117 -4.59 -0.45 -1.57
C LEU A 117 -5.06 -1.60 -0.66
N TYR A 118 -5.78 -2.57 -1.16
CA TYR A 118 -6.19 -3.78 -0.42
C TYR A 118 -5.20 -4.93 -0.54
N GLY A 119 -4.16 -4.80 -1.38
CA GLY A 119 -3.21 -5.88 -1.65
C GLY A 119 -3.66 -6.82 -2.76
N ASN A 120 -4.76 -6.52 -3.46
CA ASN A 120 -5.19 -7.32 -4.62
C ASN A 120 -4.24 -7.09 -5.79
N ALA A 121 -3.77 -8.18 -6.39
CA ALA A 121 -2.93 -8.11 -7.58
C ALA A 121 -3.76 -7.77 -8.82
N PHE A 122 -3.36 -6.73 -9.56
CA PHE A 122 -3.92 -6.41 -10.86
C PHE A 122 -3.34 -7.28 -11.96
N TYR A 123 -2.01 -7.38 -11.94
CA TYR A 123 -1.25 -8.08 -12.95
C TYR A 123 0.08 -8.55 -12.38
N THR A 124 0.50 -9.77 -12.78
CA THR A 124 1.79 -10.35 -12.41
C THR A 124 2.49 -10.84 -13.65
N GLU A 125 3.75 -10.45 -13.81
CA GLU A 125 4.62 -10.91 -14.88
C GLU A 125 5.80 -11.69 -14.29
N THR A 126 6.18 -12.79 -14.96
CA THR A 126 7.36 -13.57 -14.63
C THR A 126 8.40 -13.41 -15.73
N ILE A 127 9.60 -12.99 -15.37
CA ILE A 127 10.68 -12.70 -16.31
C ILE A 127 11.86 -13.60 -16.02
N ALA A 128 12.27 -14.37 -17.02
CA ALA A 128 13.50 -15.17 -16.97
C ALA A 128 14.71 -14.22 -17.03
N LEU A 129 15.44 -14.14 -15.91
CA LEU A 129 16.69 -13.40 -15.77
C LEU A 129 17.49 -14.04 -14.62
N PRO A 130 18.48 -14.88 -14.90
CA PRO A 130 19.30 -15.50 -13.88
C PRO A 130 19.98 -14.43 -13.02
N TYR A 131 19.86 -14.59 -11.71
CA TYR A 131 20.44 -13.64 -10.76
C TYR A 131 21.97 -13.64 -10.89
N SER A 132 22.53 -12.45 -10.95
CA SER A 132 23.96 -12.20 -10.72
C SER A 132 24.14 -10.89 -9.94
N ASN A 133 25.12 -10.86 -9.03
CA ASN A 133 25.41 -9.66 -8.25
C ASN A 133 26.27 -8.69 -9.07
N THR A 134 25.71 -8.14 -10.15
CA THR A 134 26.40 -7.26 -11.11
C THR A 134 25.53 -6.05 -11.46
N GLU A 135 26.18 -4.93 -11.76
CA GLU A 135 25.48 -3.71 -12.21
C GLU A 135 24.59 -3.97 -13.45
N GLU A 136 25.06 -4.83 -14.37
CA GLU A 136 24.29 -5.19 -15.57
C GLU A 136 22.99 -5.90 -15.21
N TYR A 137 22.99 -6.82 -14.24
CA TYR A 137 21.77 -7.47 -13.75
C TYR A 137 20.77 -6.46 -13.21
N TYR A 138 21.23 -5.57 -12.34
CA TYR A 138 20.35 -4.57 -11.72
C TYR A 138 19.78 -3.60 -12.74
N ARG A 139 20.57 -3.20 -13.73
CA ARG A 139 20.11 -2.37 -14.84
C ARG A 139 19.05 -3.08 -15.66
N GLN A 140 19.27 -4.33 -16.06
CA GLN A 140 18.30 -5.12 -16.85
C GLN A 140 16.99 -5.34 -16.07
N LEU A 141 17.07 -5.70 -14.78
CA LEU A 141 15.90 -5.88 -13.94
C LEU A 141 15.08 -4.58 -13.85
N THR A 142 15.73 -3.46 -13.54
CA THR A 142 15.04 -2.17 -13.38
C THR A 142 14.50 -1.62 -14.70
N ASP A 143 15.13 -1.91 -15.84
CA ASP A 143 14.58 -1.63 -17.18
C ASP A 143 13.28 -2.40 -17.41
N LYS A 144 13.22 -3.68 -17.02
CA LYS A 144 12.00 -4.49 -17.13
C LYS A 144 10.90 -3.94 -16.21
N VAL A 145 11.23 -3.49 -15.00
CA VAL A 145 10.26 -2.85 -14.10
C VAL A 145 9.69 -1.57 -14.70
N ARG A 146 10.54 -0.69 -15.27
CA ARG A 146 10.07 0.53 -15.94
C ARG A 146 9.19 0.20 -17.14
N LYS A 147 9.56 -0.82 -17.92
CA LYS A 147 8.75 -1.30 -19.05
C LYS A 147 7.40 -1.80 -18.58
N PHE A 148 7.36 -2.65 -17.54
CA PHE A 148 6.12 -3.15 -16.93
C PHE A 148 5.18 -2.01 -16.51
N ILE A 149 5.71 -0.98 -15.82
CA ILE A 149 4.94 0.20 -15.40
C ILE A 149 4.37 0.94 -16.62
N ALA A 150 5.17 1.14 -17.65
CA ALA A 150 4.77 1.86 -18.87
C ALA A 150 3.72 1.09 -19.69
N GLU A 151 3.90 -0.22 -19.90
CA GLU A 151 3.00 -1.06 -20.68
C GLU A 151 1.63 -1.26 -20.01
N ASN A 152 1.58 -1.25 -18.69
CA ASN A 152 0.33 -1.29 -17.94
C ASN A 152 -0.29 0.09 -17.69
N HIS A 153 0.30 1.14 -18.26
CA HIS A 153 -0.20 2.52 -18.15
C HIS A 153 -0.41 3.01 -16.71
N TYR A 154 0.44 2.55 -15.76
CA TYR A 154 0.36 3.03 -14.39
C TYR A 154 0.93 4.45 -14.28
N PRO A 155 0.11 5.44 -13.88
CA PRO A 155 0.59 6.81 -13.71
C PRO A 155 1.65 6.89 -12.59
N ASN A 156 2.74 7.61 -12.84
CA ASN A 156 3.83 7.73 -11.87
C ASN A 156 3.36 8.25 -10.51
N GLU A 157 2.42 9.17 -10.50
CA GLU A 157 1.85 9.77 -9.30
C GLU A 157 0.99 8.80 -8.48
N LYS A 158 0.51 7.72 -9.08
CA LYS A 158 -0.21 6.66 -8.35
C LYS A 158 0.74 5.69 -7.66
N ILE A 159 2.01 5.58 -8.06
CA ILE A 159 2.94 4.60 -7.53
C ILE A 159 3.49 5.04 -6.17
N LEU A 160 3.15 4.31 -5.11
CA LEU A 160 3.64 4.56 -3.74
C LEU A 160 5.11 4.19 -3.57
N GLY A 161 5.56 3.14 -4.27
CA GLY A 161 6.92 2.64 -4.17
C GLY A 161 7.04 1.21 -4.68
N ILE A 162 8.27 0.70 -4.60
CA ILE A 162 8.66 -0.62 -5.08
C ILE A 162 9.24 -1.42 -3.92
N SER A 163 8.66 -2.58 -3.62
CA SER A 163 9.19 -3.52 -2.63
C SER A 163 9.93 -4.65 -3.35
N ILE A 164 11.13 -4.94 -2.92
CA ILE A 164 11.99 -5.98 -3.46
C ILE A 164 12.13 -7.07 -2.40
N ALA A 165 11.57 -8.25 -2.69
CA ALA A 165 11.66 -9.42 -1.85
C ALA A 165 12.71 -10.38 -2.42
N THR A 166 13.59 -10.87 -1.56
CA THR A 166 14.65 -11.82 -1.94
C THR A 166 14.96 -12.78 -0.81
N GLN A 167 15.51 -13.94 -1.16
CA GLN A 167 16.07 -14.86 -0.17
C GLN A 167 17.33 -14.26 0.45
N GLY A 168 17.54 -14.52 1.75
CA GLY A 168 18.70 -14.08 2.49
C GLY A 168 18.37 -13.13 3.64
N ILE A 169 19.22 -13.09 4.64
CA ILE A 169 19.07 -12.25 5.82
C ILE A 169 19.45 -10.81 5.46
N THR A 170 18.56 -9.88 5.70
CA THR A 170 18.82 -8.45 5.50
C THR A 170 19.40 -7.80 6.76
N SER A 171 20.15 -6.71 6.58
CA SER A 171 20.59 -5.85 7.67
C SER A 171 19.40 -5.25 8.43
N PRO A 172 19.58 -4.81 9.70
CA PRO A 172 18.49 -4.24 10.50
C PRO A 172 17.77 -3.05 9.86
N ASP A 173 18.47 -2.28 9.03
CA ASP A 173 17.93 -1.15 8.26
C ASP A 173 17.37 -1.55 6.88
N ASN A 174 17.41 -2.86 6.56
CA ASN A 174 16.99 -3.41 5.27
C ASN A 174 17.73 -2.79 4.06
N SER A 175 18.94 -2.32 4.23
CA SER A 175 19.73 -1.73 3.15
C SER A 175 20.55 -2.76 2.36
N THR A 176 20.89 -3.91 2.98
CA THR A 176 21.82 -4.89 2.41
C THR A 176 21.45 -6.32 2.80
N VAL A 177 21.64 -7.27 1.91
CA VAL A 177 21.62 -8.71 2.23
C VAL A 177 22.94 -9.08 2.85
N ILE A 178 22.95 -9.34 4.17
CA ILE A 178 24.17 -9.68 4.93
C ILE A 178 24.55 -11.16 4.85
N TYR A 179 23.58 -12.02 4.54
CA TYR A 179 23.80 -13.46 4.34
C TYR A 179 22.79 -14.01 3.32
N GLY A 180 23.26 -14.56 2.21
CA GLY A 180 22.45 -15.04 1.11
C GLY A 180 23.10 -16.16 0.31
N ASN A 181 23.28 -17.34 0.93
CA ASN A 181 23.97 -18.48 0.32
C ASN A 181 23.16 -19.19 -0.77
N ILE A 182 21.82 -19.24 -0.66
CA ILE A 182 20.97 -20.00 -1.60
C ILE A 182 21.05 -19.38 -3.00
N MET A 183 21.01 -18.07 -3.07
CA MET A 183 21.09 -17.32 -4.33
C MET A 183 22.48 -16.74 -4.61
N ASN A 184 23.41 -16.90 -3.67
CA ASN A 184 24.72 -16.23 -3.73
C ASN A 184 24.58 -14.69 -3.83
N ASN A 185 23.62 -14.12 -3.07
CA ASN A 185 23.28 -12.69 -3.11
C ASN A 185 23.75 -11.91 -1.87
N THR A 186 24.70 -12.46 -1.10
CA THR A 186 25.37 -11.71 -0.03
C THR A 186 26.02 -10.46 -0.61
N GLY A 187 25.74 -9.30 0.02
CA GLY A 187 26.22 -8.00 -0.45
C GLY A 187 25.29 -7.29 -1.44
N MET A 188 24.16 -7.88 -1.85
CA MET A 188 23.10 -7.18 -2.60
C MET A 188 22.63 -5.97 -1.80
N LYS A 189 22.55 -4.81 -2.42
CA LYS A 189 22.15 -3.55 -1.76
C LYS A 189 20.87 -3.00 -2.33
N LEU A 190 20.07 -2.38 -1.47
CA LEU A 190 18.89 -1.61 -1.90
C LEU A 190 19.27 -0.52 -2.93
N GLU A 191 20.44 0.09 -2.75
CA GLU A 191 20.96 1.13 -3.64
C GLU A 191 21.16 0.63 -5.08
N ASP A 192 21.49 -0.65 -5.29
CA ASP A 192 21.69 -1.24 -6.62
C ASP A 192 20.41 -1.20 -7.47
N PHE A 193 19.25 -1.12 -6.83
CA PHE A 193 17.95 -0.93 -7.48
C PHE A 193 17.51 0.53 -7.50
N SER A 194 17.59 1.22 -6.35
CA SER A 194 17.02 2.55 -6.17
C SER A 194 17.70 3.63 -7.01
N ARG A 195 18.95 3.44 -7.38
CA ARG A 195 19.66 4.35 -8.30
C ARG A 195 19.07 4.39 -9.72
N HIS A 196 18.36 3.33 -10.11
CA HIS A 196 17.77 3.18 -11.44
C HIS A 196 16.27 3.40 -11.48
N LEU A 197 15.61 3.54 -10.34
CA LEU A 197 14.15 3.65 -10.22
C LEU A 197 13.77 4.97 -9.58
N PRO A 198 12.85 5.76 -10.19
CA PRO A 198 12.45 7.07 -9.68
C PRO A 198 11.42 6.98 -8.53
N TYR A 199 11.32 5.84 -7.87
CA TYR A 199 10.35 5.57 -6.82
C TYR A 199 11.04 5.19 -5.51
N PRO A 200 10.41 5.42 -4.35
CA PRO A 200 10.90 4.87 -3.09
C PRO A 200 11.01 3.35 -3.19
N CYS A 201 12.19 2.81 -2.87
CA CYS A 201 12.44 1.37 -2.92
C CYS A 201 12.63 0.79 -1.53
N HIS A 202 12.33 -0.50 -1.39
CA HIS A 202 12.49 -1.25 -0.16
C HIS A 202 12.96 -2.67 -0.41
N LEU A 203 13.95 -3.10 0.35
CA LEU A 203 14.45 -4.46 0.34
C LEU A 203 13.92 -5.22 1.56
N GLU A 204 13.42 -6.42 1.36
CA GLU A 204 12.88 -7.26 2.43
C GLU A 204 13.19 -8.74 2.19
N HIS A 205 13.27 -9.50 3.27
CA HIS A 205 13.33 -10.95 3.18
C HIS A 205 11.99 -11.52 2.70
N ASP A 206 12.01 -12.50 1.77
CA ASP A 206 10.80 -13.08 1.17
C ASP A 206 9.86 -13.70 2.22
N SER A 207 10.38 -14.42 3.21
CA SER A 207 9.58 -15.02 4.28
C SER A 207 8.93 -13.97 5.19
N LYS A 208 9.58 -12.82 5.41
CA LYS A 208 8.95 -11.71 6.14
C LYS A 208 7.83 -11.07 5.32
N SER A 209 8.02 -10.93 4.00
CA SER A 209 6.99 -10.44 3.11
C SER A 209 5.77 -11.36 3.12
N ALA A 210 5.98 -12.69 3.11
CA ALA A 210 4.92 -13.68 3.20
C ALA A 210 4.19 -13.61 4.56
N ALA A 211 4.94 -13.59 5.67
CA ALA A 211 4.34 -13.46 7.01
C ALA A 211 3.54 -12.16 7.17
N PHE A 212 4.03 -11.07 6.57
CA PHE A 212 3.32 -9.80 6.58
C PHE A 212 2.01 -9.86 5.79
N LEU A 213 1.98 -10.57 4.66
CA LEU A 213 0.77 -10.77 3.87
C LEU A 213 -0.30 -11.55 4.66
N GLU A 214 0.10 -12.59 5.40
CA GLU A 214 -0.81 -13.34 6.27
C GLU A 214 -1.40 -12.46 7.37
N LEU A 215 -0.58 -11.67 8.05
CA LEU A 215 -1.05 -10.72 9.07
C LEU A 215 -1.95 -9.62 8.48
N TRP A 216 -1.69 -9.19 7.24
CA TRP A 216 -2.53 -8.22 6.55
C TRP A 216 -3.93 -8.77 6.26
N ASN A 217 -4.00 -10.02 5.83
CA ASN A 217 -5.27 -10.69 5.49
C ASN A 217 -6.04 -11.19 6.72
N GLN A 218 -5.36 -11.35 7.87
CA GLN A 218 -5.93 -11.85 9.13
C GLN A 218 -5.57 -10.92 10.30
N PRO A 219 -6.14 -9.71 10.37
CA PRO A 219 -5.76 -8.71 11.38
C PRO A 219 -6.04 -9.15 12.82
N GLU A 220 -6.84 -10.18 13.04
CA GLU A 220 -7.10 -10.81 14.35
C GLU A 220 -5.85 -11.51 14.92
N LEU A 221 -4.88 -11.90 14.10
CA LEU A 221 -3.63 -12.51 14.55
C LEU A 221 -2.65 -11.49 15.16
N ASP A 222 -2.85 -10.18 14.94
CA ASP A 222 -2.01 -9.11 15.46
C ASP A 222 -2.29 -8.81 16.95
N SER A 223 -3.30 -9.47 17.55
CA SER A 223 -3.76 -9.30 18.92
C SER A 223 -3.43 -10.49 19.86
N ALA A 224 -2.64 -11.47 19.38
CA ALA A 224 -2.27 -12.67 20.14
C ALA A 224 -0.83 -12.55 20.72
#